data_5d1f9504d97fb78259bb105c671f1eab
#
_entry.id   5d1f9504d97fb78259bb105c671f1eab
#
_cell.length_a   1.000
_cell.length_b   1.000
_cell.length_c   1.000
_cell.angle_alpha   90.00
_cell.angle_beta   90.00
_cell.angle_gamma   90.00
#
_symmetry.space_group_name_H-M   'P 1'
#
loop_
_entity.id
_entity.type
_entity.pdbx_description
1 polymer ?
#
loop_
_entity_poly.entity_id
_entity_poly.type
_entity_poly.pdbx_seq_one_letter_code
_entity_poly.pdbx_strand_id
1 'polypeptide(L)' 'MEIQNLLVAALTHLVKFQSTQCQTAKERALMMFEKLSTLEDINPEIQVLCYEAKELLTA' A
#
# COMPACT_ATOMS: atom_id res chain seq x y z
N MET A 1 15.40 -1.28 5.74
CA MET A 1 14.05 -1.86 5.82
C MET A 1 13.76 -2.60 4.52
N GLU A 2 13.24 -3.77 4.63
CA GLU A 2 13.01 -4.60 3.45
C GLU A 2 11.70 -4.22 2.76
N ILE A 3 11.75 -4.20 1.42
CA ILE A 3 10.58 -3.92 0.60
C ILE A 3 9.46 -4.90 0.91
N GLN A 4 9.80 -6.16 1.13
CA GLN A 4 8.84 -7.20 1.43
C GLN A 4 8.04 -6.89 2.71
N ASN A 5 8.72 -6.41 3.73
CA ASN A 5 8.05 -6.05 4.99
C ASN A 5 7.09 -4.88 4.81
N LEU A 6 7.51 -3.88 4.04
CA LEU A 6 6.65 -2.75 3.72
C LEU A 6 5.42 -3.20 2.93
N LEU A 7 5.64 -4.08 1.96
CA LEU A 7 4.55 -4.58 1.13
C LEU A 7 3.55 -5.37 1.95
N VAL A 8 4.03 -6.23 2.85
CA VAL A 8 3.15 -7.01 3.73
C VAL A 8 2.34 -6.08 4.62
N ALA A 9 2.98 -5.07 5.18
CA ALA A 9 2.28 -4.11 6.04
C ALA A 9 1.21 -3.34 5.25
N ALA A 10 1.55 -2.90 4.05
CA ALA A 10 0.61 -2.17 3.19
C ALA A 10 -0.60 -3.04 2.85
N LEU A 11 -0.35 -4.28 2.46
CA LEU A 11 -1.43 -5.21 2.13
C LEU A 11 -2.28 -5.55 3.35
N THR A 12 -1.66 -5.67 4.52
CA THR A 12 -2.38 -5.93 5.76
C THR A 12 -3.37 -4.80 6.05
N HIS A 13 -2.92 -3.57 5.92
CA HIS A 13 -3.80 -2.41 6.14
C HIS A 13 -4.89 -2.33 5.08
N LEU A 14 -4.56 -2.65 3.84
CA LEU A 14 -5.54 -2.66 2.76
C LEU A 14 -6.65 -3.67 3.03
N VAL A 15 -6.28 -4.90 3.39
CA VAL A 15 -7.24 -5.95 3.71
C VAL A 15 -8.11 -5.54 4.89
N LYS A 16 -7.49 -4.96 5.90
CA LYS A 16 -8.22 -4.50 7.07
C LYS A 16 -9.25 -3.43 6.71
N PHE A 17 -8.86 -2.50 5.86
CA PHE A 17 -9.79 -1.48 5.39
C PHE A 17 -10.95 -2.10 4.62
N GLN A 18 -10.65 -3.04 3.73
CA GLN A 18 -11.68 -3.71 2.93
C GLN A 18 -12.68 -4.46 3.83
N SER A 19 -12.18 -5.06 4.91
CA SER A 19 -13.02 -5.85 5.80
C SER A 19 -13.85 -5.00 6.75
N THR A 20 -13.30 -3.92 7.27
CA THR A 20 -13.90 -3.15 8.36
C THR A 20 -14.25 -1.72 7.99
N GLN A 21 -13.84 -1.26 6.82
CA GLN A 21 -13.98 0.15 6.39
C GLN A 21 -13.34 1.11 7.38
N CYS A 22 -12.25 0.68 8.01
CA CYS A 22 -11.55 1.49 9.00
C CYS A 22 -10.76 2.60 8.32
N GLN A 23 -11.10 3.84 8.63
CA GLN A 23 -10.47 5.01 8.02
C GLN A 23 -8.97 5.07 8.34
N THR A 24 -8.59 4.71 9.55
CA THR A 24 -7.19 4.69 9.95
C THR A 24 -6.39 3.68 9.11
N ALA A 25 -6.96 2.50 8.88
CA ALA A 25 -6.32 1.50 8.05
C ALA A 25 -6.15 2.00 6.61
N LYS A 26 -7.15 2.70 6.09
CA LYS A 26 -7.06 3.30 4.76
C LYS A 26 -5.92 4.28 4.66
N GLU A 27 -5.80 5.18 5.62
CA GLU A 27 -4.75 6.18 5.63
C GLU A 27 -3.36 5.55 5.75
N ARG A 28 -3.23 4.54 6.60
CA ARG A 28 -1.96 3.85 6.77
C ARG A 28 -1.57 3.10 5.50
N ALA A 29 -2.53 2.46 4.85
CA ALA A 29 -2.26 1.77 3.59
C ALA A 29 -1.77 2.76 2.54
N LEU A 30 -2.42 3.90 2.42
CA LEU A 30 -2.00 4.94 1.48
C LEU A 30 -0.57 5.39 1.73
N MET A 31 -0.22 5.65 2.98
CA MET A 31 1.12 6.06 3.34
C MET A 31 2.16 4.99 2.99
N MET A 32 1.84 3.74 3.27
CA MET A 32 2.75 2.64 2.98
C MET A 32 2.97 2.47 1.48
N PHE A 33 1.88 2.53 0.69
CA PHE A 33 2.00 2.41 -0.76
C PHE A 33 2.75 3.59 -1.35
N GLU A 34 2.60 4.78 -0.81
CA GLU A 34 3.38 5.94 -1.25
C GLU A 34 4.86 5.73 -0.99
N LYS A 35 5.21 5.25 0.20
CA LYS A 35 6.61 4.98 0.52
C LYS A 35 7.19 3.95 -0.42
N LEU A 36 6.44 2.88 -0.69
CA LEU A 36 6.89 1.85 -1.62
C LEU A 36 7.15 2.43 -3.01
N SER A 37 6.27 3.30 -3.48
CA SER A 37 6.39 3.85 -4.82
C SER A 37 7.54 4.82 -4.98
N THR A 38 8.12 5.30 -3.89
CA THR A 38 9.26 6.23 -3.94
C THR A 38 10.61 5.53 -3.84
N LEU A 39 10.64 4.23 -3.61
CA LEU A 39 11.89 3.49 -3.52
C LEU A 39 12.52 3.34 -4.90
N GLU A 40 13.84 3.57 -4.97
CA GLU A 40 14.56 3.57 -6.24
C GLU A 40 14.67 2.20 -6.88
N ASP A 41 14.83 1.17 -6.08
CA ASP A 41 15.06 -0.19 -6.56
C ASP A 41 13.79 -1.04 -6.57
N ILE A 42 12.64 -0.39 -6.63
CA ILE A 42 11.39 -1.12 -6.57
C ILE A 42 11.12 -1.84 -7.90
N ASN A 43 10.60 -3.05 -7.78
CA ASN A 43 10.20 -3.85 -8.93
C ASN A 43 9.05 -3.16 -9.67
N PRO A 44 9.09 -3.10 -11.03
CA PRO A 44 8.01 -2.47 -11.78
C PRO A 44 6.63 -3.04 -11.49
N GLU A 45 6.52 -4.33 -11.22
CA GLU A 45 5.24 -4.94 -10.88
C GLU A 45 4.70 -4.42 -9.55
N ILE A 46 5.59 -4.24 -8.58
CA ILE A 46 5.20 -3.67 -7.29
C ILE A 46 4.79 -2.21 -7.46
N GLN A 47 5.46 -1.50 -8.34
CA GLN A 47 5.15 -0.10 -8.62
C GLN A 47 3.73 0.04 -9.18
N VAL A 48 3.38 -0.84 -10.13
CA VAL A 48 2.03 -0.85 -10.70
C VAL A 48 1.01 -1.22 -9.64
N LEU A 49 1.32 -2.19 -8.81
CA LEU A 49 0.44 -2.59 -7.72
C LEU A 49 0.19 -1.43 -6.76
N CYS A 50 1.22 -0.70 -6.41
CA CYS A 50 1.08 0.47 -5.54
C CYS A 50 0.18 1.53 -6.16
N TYR A 51 0.33 1.75 -7.44
CA TYR A 51 -0.47 2.73 -8.17
C TYR A 51 -1.94 2.35 -8.13
N GLU A 52 -2.23 1.10 -8.48
CA GLU A 52 -3.60 0.62 -8.49
C GLU A 52 -4.22 0.60 -7.10
N ALA A 53 -3.43 0.22 -6.10
CA ALA A 53 -3.90 0.21 -4.72
C ALA A 53 -4.26 1.60 -4.24
N LYS A 54 -3.45 2.61 -4.59
CA LYS A 54 -3.75 3.99 -4.24
C LYS A 54 -5.04 4.47 -4.90
N GLU A 55 -5.25 4.13 -6.15
CA GLU A 55 -6.48 4.49 -6.84
C GLU A 55 -7.70 3.83 -6.18
N LEU A 56 -7.56 2.57 -5.84
CA LEU A 56 -8.63 1.84 -5.17
C LEU A 56 -9.01 2.51 -3.84
N LEU A 57 -8.00 2.95 -3.09
CA LEU A 57 -8.23 3.54 -1.77
C LEU A 57 -8.77 4.96 -1.83
N THR A 58 -8.54 5.66 -2.94
CA THR A 58 -8.98 7.04 -3.10
C THR A 58 -10.23 7.18 -3.98
N ALA A 59 -10.70 6.07 -4.51
CA ALA A 59 -11.86 6.09 -5.41
C ALA A 59 -13.18 6.34 -4.67
#